data_c67e3496d0c390e7ff368a9961356fc9
#
_entry.id   c67e3496d0c390e7ff368a9961356fc9
#
_cell.length_a   1.000
_cell.length_b   1.000
_cell.length_c   1.000
_cell.angle_alpha   90.00
_cell.angle_beta   90.00
_cell.angle_gamma   90.00
#
_symmetry.space_group_name_H-M   'P 1'
#
loop_
_entity.id
_entity.type
_entity.pdbx_description
1 polymer ?
#
loop_
_entity_poly.entity_id
_entity_poly.type
_entity_poly.pdbx_seq_one_letter_code
_entity_poly.pdbx_strand_id
1 'polypeptide(L)'
;MRPDDDRGELLLLHHLRQYAAGKGAAQKQKKRRQIPPGLQRPSTQQIVFVSPGILVEPWKKESEKFTWGSLLTVEGWRKRWAFYFVNTGKSIFALSKCMTGIPNFSLRTLKVELAEIYETINQAAAKGKRKVVQDNVTDKTWTLFKKEMMDRTKLGWSRIDWKLVEPVRKIELLQGRVMQVAPEILFVQLTCKIMSKQSLAAYDKAGELVAGSPDEAIDVAEYWVFERGLGKNLIDAQGIKWRLAARLGVD
;
A
#
# COMPACT_ATOMS: atom_id res chain seq x y z
N MET A 1 -7.77 -29.04 2.77
CA MET A 1 -6.48 -28.78 3.41
C MET A 1 -5.44 -28.84 2.30
N ARG A 2 -4.99 -27.70 1.76
CA ARG A 2 -4.02 -27.65 0.65
C ARG A 2 -2.67 -27.23 1.19
N PRO A 3 -1.58 -27.98 0.91
CA PRO A 3 -0.24 -27.74 1.45
C PRO A 3 0.62 -26.78 0.59
N ASP A 4 0.03 -25.91 -0.21
CA ASP A 4 0.78 -25.11 -1.19
C ASP A 4 1.16 -23.69 -0.72
N ASP A 5 0.75 -23.27 0.49
CA ASP A 5 1.04 -21.92 1.00
C ASP A 5 2.45 -21.79 1.63
N ASP A 6 2.99 -22.89 2.18
CA ASP A 6 4.31 -22.89 2.83
C ASP A 6 5.48 -22.80 1.85
N ARG A 7 5.31 -23.22 0.60
CA ARG A 7 6.38 -23.15 -0.41
C ARG A 7 6.63 -21.73 -0.91
N GLY A 8 5.60 -20.90 -0.92
CA GLY A 8 5.72 -19.49 -1.32
C GLY A 8 6.55 -18.67 -0.33
N GLU A 9 6.37 -18.92 0.96
CA GLU A 9 7.09 -18.22 2.02
C GLU A 9 8.56 -18.64 2.10
N LEU A 10 8.85 -19.92 1.94
CA LEU A 10 10.23 -20.45 1.90
C LEU A 10 11.03 -19.98 0.68
N LEU A 11 10.40 -19.90 -0.48
CA LEU A 11 11.02 -19.37 -1.70
C LEU A 11 11.31 -17.87 -1.57
N LEU A 12 10.46 -17.12 -0.91
CA LEU A 12 10.63 -15.70 -0.69
C LEU A 12 11.77 -15.40 0.28
N LEU A 13 11.87 -16.18 1.37
CA LEU A 13 12.98 -16.11 2.33
C LEU A 13 14.32 -16.51 1.69
N HIS A 14 14.28 -17.48 0.77
CA HIS A 14 15.47 -17.89 0.01
C HIS A 14 15.92 -16.80 -0.98
N HIS A 15 14.98 -16.15 -1.69
CA HIS A 15 15.28 -15.03 -2.59
C HIS A 15 15.80 -13.81 -1.83
N LEU A 16 15.26 -13.49 -0.67
CA LEU A 16 15.75 -12.40 0.17
C LEU A 16 17.15 -12.69 0.71
N ARG A 17 17.47 -13.95 1.05
CA ARG A 17 18.83 -14.37 1.43
C ARG A 17 19.81 -14.31 0.26
N GLN A 18 19.42 -14.71 -0.95
CA GLN A 18 20.26 -14.62 -2.14
C GLN A 18 20.51 -13.16 -2.57
N TYR A 19 19.51 -12.27 -2.41
CA TYR A 19 19.69 -10.84 -2.69
C TYR A 19 20.64 -10.16 -1.69
N ALA A 20 20.65 -10.62 -0.45
CA ALA A 20 21.61 -10.17 0.56
C ALA A 20 23.02 -10.74 0.34
N ALA A 21 23.13 -11.99 -0.16
CA ALA A 21 24.41 -12.68 -0.40
C ALA A 21 25.03 -12.36 -1.76
N GLY A 22 24.24 -12.04 -2.79
CA GLY A 22 24.71 -11.84 -4.18
C GLY A 22 25.47 -10.53 -4.43
N LYS A 23 25.52 -9.58 -3.51
CA LYS A 23 26.31 -8.35 -3.62
C LYS A 23 27.73 -8.46 -3.04
N GLY A 24 28.13 -9.63 -2.53
CA GLY A 24 29.45 -9.85 -1.94
C GLY A 24 30.55 -10.34 -2.89
N ALA A 25 30.24 -10.75 -4.12
CA ALA A 25 31.14 -11.58 -4.93
C ALA A 25 31.72 -10.92 -6.21
N ALA A 26 31.68 -9.61 -6.38
CA ALA A 26 32.29 -8.95 -7.53
C ALA A 26 32.95 -7.61 -7.18
N GLN A 27 33.89 -7.59 -6.24
CA GLN A 27 34.81 -6.46 -6.09
C GLN A 27 36.23 -6.88 -6.41
N LYS A 28 36.69 -6.54 -7.63
CA LYS A 28 38.11 -6.47 -7.98
C LYS A 28 38.82 -5.56 -6.96
N GLN A 29 39.87 -6.08 -6.33
CA GLN A 29 40.72 -5.36 -5.41
C GLN A 29 41.30 -4.09 -6.07
N LYS A 30 40.70 -2.94 -5.83
CA LYS A 30 41.38 -1.65 -5.95
C LYS A 30 42.14 -1.41 -4.66
N LYS A 31 43.49 -1.22 -4.73
CA LYS A 31 44.35 -0.86 -3.59
C LYS A 31 43.71 0.24 -2.77
N ARG A 32 43.24 -0.10 -1.56
CA ARG A 32 42.74 0.85 -0.57
C ARG A 32 43.90 1.72 -0.11
N ARG A 33 43.83 3.02 -0.36
CA ARG A 33 44.62 4.00 0.40
C ARG A 33 44.14 3.90 1.83
N GLN A 34 45.07 3.58 2.74
CA GLN A 34 44.80 3.56 4.18
C GLN A 34 44.53 4.99 4.65
N ILE A 35 43.29 5.24 5.08
CA ILE A 35 42.90 6.50 5.74
C ILE A 35 43.37 6.41 7.19
N PRO A 36 44.04 7.45 7.75
CA PRO A 36 44.55 7.44 9.11
C PRO A 36 43.41 7.19 10.13
N PRO A 37 43.70 6.50 11.27
CA PRO A 37 42.69 6.12 12.25
C PRO A 37 42.23 7.29 13.13
N GLY A 38 41.67 8.31 12.57
CA GLY A 38 41.07 9.48 13.22
C GLY A 38 40.03 10.17 12.38
N LEU A 39 39.87 9.78 11.11
CA LEU A 39 38.99 10.39 10.14
C LEU A 39 37.87 9.45 9.63
N GLN A 40 37.70 8.31 10.26
CA GLN A 40 36.55 7.47 9.97
C GLN A 40 35.32 8.07 10.62
N ARG A 41 34.61 8.94 9.90
CA ARG A 41 33.21 9.24 10.23
C ARG A 41 32.48 7.90 10.28
N PRO A 42 31.70 7.61 11.35
CA PRO A 42 30.86 6.42 11.34
C PRO A 42 30.01 6.48 10.07
N SER A 43 30.22 5.54 9.16
CA SER A 43 29.38 5.43 7.98
C SER A 43 28.00 5.04 8.48
N THR A 44 27.11 6.02 8.61
CA THR A 44 25.69 5.75 8.82
C THR A 44 25.25 4.98 7.58
N GLN A 45 25.17 3.67 7.69
CA GLN A 45 24.68 2.84 6.59
C GLN A 45 23.24 3.26 6.34
N GLN A 46 23.03 3.93 5.23
CA GLN A 46 21.72 4.29 4.76
C GLN A 46 21.05 3.02 4.25
N ILE A 47 19.97 2.62 4.91
CA ILE A 47 19.22 1.43 4.50
C ILE A 47 18.14 1.87 3.53
N VAL A 48 18.27 1.44 2.28
CA VAL A 48 17.25 1.70 1.26
C VAL A 48 16.08 0.75 1.50
N PHE A 49 14.93 1.32 1.79
CA PHE A 49 13.68 0.58 1.95
C PHE A 49 13.04 0.33 0.59
N VAL A 50 12.80 -0.95 0.31
CA VAL A 50 11.99 -1.38 -0.83
C VAL A 50 10.80 -2.15 -0.29
N SER A 51 9.59 -1.75 -0.66
CA SER A 51 8.37 -2.47 -0.29
C SER A 51 8.46 -3.94 -0.73
N PRO A 52 8.20 -4.90 0.14
CA PRO A 52 8.20 -6.32 -0.24
C PRO A 52 7.02 -6.68 -1.15
N GLY A 53 6.07 -5.77 -1.37
CA GLY A 53 4.90 -5.99 -2.24
C GLY A 53 3.93 -7.06 -1.73
N ILE A 54 3.96 -7.37 -0.44
CA ILE A 54 3.10 -8.37 0.20
C ILE A 54 2.05 -7.65 1.03
N LEU A 55 0.80 -8.11 0.95
CA LEU A 55 -0.25 -7.68 1.87
C LEU A 55 -0.20 -8.55 3.12
N VAL A 56 -0.03 -7.89 4.26
CA VAL A 56 -0.03 -8.56 5.57
C VAL A 56 -1.48 -8.77 6.00
N GLU A 57 -1.94 -10.01 6.02
CA GLU A 57 -3.31 -10.38 6.37
C GLU A 57 -4.35 -9.55 5.59
N PRO A 58 -4.65 -9.86 4.32
CA PRO A 58 -5.61 -9.11 3.52
C PRO A 58 -6.95 -8.97 4.24
N TRP A 59 -7.47 -7.74 4.28
CA TRP A 59 -8.77 -7.48 4.90
C TRP A 59 -9.87 -8.16 4.09
N LYS A 60 -10.82 -8.77 4.79
CA LYS A 60 -12.03 -9.38 4.23
C LYS A 60 -13.26 -8.77 4.88
N LYS A 61 -14.29 -8.58 4.09
CA LYS A 61 -15.57 -8.04 4.58
C LYS A 61 -16.16 -8.98 5.65
N GLU A 62 -16.80 -8.40 6.64
CA GLU A 62 -17.33 -9.15 7.80
C GLU A 62 -18.43 -10.15 7.42
N SER A 63 -19.27 -9.81 6.42
CA SER A 63 -20.34 -10.68 5.92
C SER A 63 -19.83 -12.01 5.36
N GLU A 64 -18.58 -12.07 4.90
CA GLU A 64 -17.96 -13.29 4.37
C GLU A 64 -17.44 -14.23 5.47
N LYS A 65 -17.35 -13.75 6.70
CA LYS A 65 -16.69 -14.45 7.80
C LYS A 65 -17.66 -15.11 8.77
N PHE A 66 -18.88 -14.60 8.89
CA PHE A 66 -19.80 -15.05 9.94
C PHE A 66 -21.22 -15.27 9.41
N THR A 67 -21.69 -16.50 9.49
CA THR A 67 -23.09 -16.85 9.25
C THR A 67 -23.95 -16.56 10.48
N TRP A 68 -25.24 -16.27 10.28
CA TRP A 68 -26.20 -16.05 11.37
C TRP A 68 -26.26 -17.22 12.37
N GLY A 69 -26.15 -18.47 11.88
CA GLY A 69 -26.09 -19.65 12.72
C GLY A 69 -24.90 -19.70 13.68
N SER A 70 -23.80 -19.00 13.36
CA SER A 70 -22.64 -18.92 14.26
C SER A 70 -22.87 -18.08 15.51
N LEU A 71 -23.95 -17.28 15.57
CA LEU A 71 -24.36 -16.54 16.76
C LEU A 71 -24.89 -17.45 17.86
N LEU A 72 -25.39 -18.64 17.51
CA LEU A 72 -25.98 -19.60 18.44
C LEU A 72 -24.98 -20.59 19.02
N THR A 73 -23.71 -20.51 18.62
CA THR A 73 -22.66 -21.43 19.06
C THR A 73 -21.55 -20.75 19.85
N VAL A 74 -21.05 -21.40 20.90
CA VAL A 74 -19.90 -20.92 21.69
C VAL A 74 -18.65 -20.73 20.82
N GLU A 75 -18.47 -21.61 19.84
CA GLU A 75 -17.35 -21.53 18.89
C GLU A 75 -17.49 -20.30 17.96
N GLY A 76 -18.69 -20.00 17.51
CA GLY A 76 -18.96 -18.79 16.70
C GLY A 76 -18.70 -17.50 17.49
N TRP A 77 -19.08 -17.47 18.77
CA TRP A 77 -18.76 -16.36 19.67
C TRP A 77 -17.25 -16.22 19.88
N ARG A 78 -16.53 -17.32 20.11
CA ARG A 78 -15.08 -17.31 20.28
C ARG A 78 -14.36 -16.81 19.05
N LYS A 79 -14.79 -17.23 17.85
CA LYS A 79 -14.25 -16.75 16.57
C LYS A 79 -14.48 -15.25 16.35
N ARG A 80 -15.68 -14.73 16.68
CA ARG A 80 -15.99 -13.30 16.61
C ARG A 80 -15.14 -12.50 17.58
N TRP A 81 -15.07 -12.95 18.83
CA TRP A 81 -14.25 -12.31 19.86
C TRP A 81 -12.77 -12.21 19.42
N ALA A 82 -12.21 -13.32 19.01
CA ALA A 82 -10.85 -13.36 18.49
C ALA A 82 -10.67 -12.41 17.31
N PHE A 83 -11.63 -12.38 16.39
CA PHE A 83 -11.59 -11.48 15.24
C PHE A 83 -11.59 -10.00 15.65
N TYR A 84 -12.54 -9.57 16.47
CA TYR A 84 -12.65 -8.16 16.87
C TYR A 84 -11.48 -7.73 17.76
N PHE A 85 -11.18 -8.46 18.81
CA PHE A 85 -10.15 -8.07 19.77
C PHE A 85 -8.74 -8.20 19.18
N VAL A 86 -8.44 -9.28 18.49
CA VAL A 86 -7.13 -9.47 17.88
C VAL A 86 -6.91 -8.46 16.75
N ASN A 87 -7.93 -8.22 15.91
CA ASN A 87 -7.83 -7.23 14.84
C ASN A 87 -7.63 -5.82 15.39
N THR A 88 -8.41 -5.45 16.41
CA THR A 88 -8.30 -4.15 17.08
C THR A 88 -6.93 -4.01 17.76
N GLY A 89 -6.48 -5.03 18.49
CA GLY A 89 -5.18 -5.03 19.15
C GLY A 89 -4.02 -4.85 18.16
N LYS A 90 -4.03 -5.60 17.05
CA LYS A 90 -3.05 -5.45 15.97
C LYS A 90 -3.10 -4.06 15.33
N SER A 91 -4.30 -3.48 15.17
CA SER A 91 -4.47 -2.14 14.60
C SER A 91 -3.97 -1.05 15.53
N ILE A 92 -4.25 -1.15 16.84
CA ILE A 92 -3.71 -0.26 17.87
C ILE A 92 -2.18 -0.35 17.89
N PHE A 93 -1.62 -1.55 17.84
CA PHE A 93 -0.17 -1.74 17.76
C PHE A 93 0.43 -1.08 16.52
N ALA A 94 -0.19 -1.22 15.34
CA ALA A 94 0.25 -0.56 14.13
C ALA A 94 0.24 0.96 14.26
N LEU A 95 -0.83 1.53 14.81
CA LEU A 95 -0.93 2.97 15.06
C LEU A 95 0.09 3.46 16.08
N SER A 96 0.35 2.68 17.14
CA SER A 96 1.38 3.04 18.13
C SER A 96 2.77 3.10 17.50
N LYS A 97 3.08 2.19 16.55
CA LYS A 97 4.33 2.26 15.78
C LYS A 97 4.39 3.50 14.88
N CYS A 98 3.27 3.92 14.29
CA CYS A 98 3.21 5.19 13.57
C CYS A 98 3.45 6.38 14.50
N MET A 99 2.84 6.40 15.69
CA MET A 99 3.01 7.48 16.66
C MET A 99 4.46 7.63 17.14
N THR A 100 5.18 6.53 17.27
CA THR A 100 6.59 6.54 17.70
C THR A 100 7.58 6.76 16.56
N GLY A 101 7.22 6.35 15.34
CA GLY A 101 8.11 6.36 14.17
C GLY A 101 7.92 7.54 13.21
N ILE A 102 6.80 8.28 13.30
CA ILE A 102 6.49 9.40 12.42
C ILE A 102 6.39 10.68 13.25
N PRO A 103 7.24 11.68 13.00
CA PRO A 103 7.14 12.98 13.70
C PRO A 103 5.76 13.62 13.49
N ASN A 104 5.20 14.19 14.56
CA ASN A 104 3.91 14.89 14.55
C ASN A 104 2.73 14.05 14.02
N PHE A 105 2.80 12.72 14.14
CA PHE A 105 1.73 11.84 13.71
C PHE A 105 0.44 12.08 14.49
N SER A 106 -0.66 12.22 13.76
CA SER A 106 -2.01 12.18 14.31
C SER A 106 -2.95 11.47 13.34
N LEU A 107 -4.04 10.90 13.84
CA LEU A 107 -5.05 10.29 12.97
C LEU A 107 -5.71 11.31 12.03
N ARG A 108 -5.76 12.57 12.44
CA ARG A 108 -6.32 13.65 11.61
C ARG A 108 -5.38 13.97 10.43
N THR A 109 -4.09 14.17 10.71
CA THR A 109 -3.09 14.45 9.67
C THR A 109 -2.95 13.27 8.72
N LEU A 110 -2.95 12.03 9.25
CA LEU A 110 -2.96 10.82 8.44
C LEU A 110 -4.12 10.81 7.43
N LYS A 111 -5.36 11.04 7.90
CA LYS A 111 -6.54 11.01 7.01
C LYS A 111 -6.46 12.07 5.91
N VAL A 112 -5.93 13.25 6.21
CA VAL A 112 -5.71 14.30 5.20
C VAL A 112 -4.68 13.83 4.16
N GLU A 113 -3.53 13.32 4.61
CA GLU A 113 -2.48 12.81 3.72
C GLU A 113 -2.99 11.66 2.83
N LEU A 114 -3.78 10.73 3.39
CA LEU A 114 -4.37 9.63 2.61
C LEU A 114 -5.41 10.12 1.60
N ALA A 115 -6.19 11.14 1.92
CA ALA A 115 -7.13 11.77 0.99
C ALA A 115 -6.41 12.44 -0.18
N GLU A 116 -5.33 13.16 0.08
CA GLU A 116 -4.49 13.80 -0.94
C GLU A 116 -3.84 12.75 -1.88
N ILE A 117 -3.33 11.66 -1.31
CA ILE A 117 -2.77 10.55 -2.10
C ILE A 117 -3.85 9.91 -2.98
N TYR A 118 -5.05 9.68 -2.43
CA TYR A 118 -6.19 9.14 -3.17
C TYR A 118 -6.54 10.01 -4.38
N GLU A 119 -6.72 11.31 -4.17
CA GLU A 119 -7.03 12.25 -5.23
C GLU A 119 -5.90 12.34 -6.26
N THR A 120 -4.65 12.46 -5.80
CA THR A 120 -3.46 12.53 -6.67
C THR A 120 -3.35 11.33 -7.58
N ILE A 121 -3.54 10.11 -7.06
CA ILE A 121 -3.45 8.88 -7.84
C ILE A 121 -4.56 8.82 -8.89
N ASN A 122 -5.81 9.08 -8.50
CA ASN A 122 -6.95 9.01 -9.42
C ASN A 122 -6.87 10.05 -10.54
N GLN A 123 -6.54 11.30 -10.20
CA GLN A 123 -6.32 12.37 -11.20
C GLN A 123 -5.14 12.04 -12.14
N ALA A 124 -4.03 11.56 -11.60
CA ALA A 124 -2.87 11.20 -12.40
C ALA A 124 -3.15 10.01 -13.29
N ALA A 125 -3.87 9.00 -12.80
CA ALA A 125 -4.27 7.83 -13.57
C ALA A 125 -5.24 8.19 -14.70
N ALA A 126 -6.21 9.08 -14.46
CA ALA A 126 -7.12 9.59 -15.48
C ALA A 126 -6.35 10.36 -16.57
N LYS A 127 -5.45 11.25 -16.18
CA LYS A 127 -4.64 12.08 -17.10
C LYS A 127 -3.44 11.34 -17.72
N GLY A 128 -3.26 10.05 -17.46
CA GLY A 128 -2.13 9.27 -17.97
C GLY A 128 -0.75 9.69 -17.44
N LYS A 129 -0.69 10.41 -16.33
CA LYS A 129 0.57 10.90 -15.71
C LYS A 129 1.29 9.77 -14.97
N ARG A 130 1.90 8.86 -15.72
CA ARG A 130 2.53 7.62 -15.22
C ARG A 130 3.50 7.84 -14.06
N LYS A 131 4.37 8.84 -14.14
CA LYS A 131 5.39 9.11 -13.11
C LYS A 131 4.74 9.47 -11.77
N VAL A 132 3.71 10.30 -11.78
CA VAL A 132 3.00 10.70 -10.56
C VAL A 132 2.32 9.50 -9.90
N VAL A 133 1.69 8.60 -10.68
CA VAL A 133 1.14 7.35 -10.14
C VAL A 133 2.25 6.50 -9.55
N GLN A 134 3.34 6.26 -10.30
CA GLN A 134 4.46 5.44 -9.85
C GLN A 134 5.07 5.92 -8.53
N ASP A 135 5.18 7.24 -8.34
CA ASP A 135 5.76 7.82 -7.12
C ASP A 135 4.85 7.67 -5.89
N ASN A 136 3.56 7.41 -6.08
CA ASN A 136 2.57 7.30 -5.01
C ASN A 136 2.06 5.87 -4.75
N VAL A 137 2.58 4.88 -5.47
CA VAL A 137 2.20 3.47 -5.31
C VAL A 137 3.43 2.59 -5.06
N THR A 138 3.22 1.37 -4.57
CA THR A 138 4.30 0.36 -4.50
C THR A 138 4.54 -0.25 -5.88
N ASP A 139 5.71 -0.87 -6.10
CA ASP A 139 6.10 -1.44 -7.39
C ASP A 139 5.12 -2.49 -7.91
N LYS A 140 4.58 -3.32 -7.01
CA LYS A 140 3.54 -4.29 -7.34
C LYS A 140 2.28 -3.61 -7.84
N THR A 141 1.82 -2.59 -7.13
CA THR A 141 0.62 -1.84 -7.48
C THR A 141 0.83 -1.04 -8.77
N TRP A 142 2.03 -0.51 -8.98
CA TRP A 142 2.42 0.13 -10.24
C TRP A 142 2.24 -0.80 -11.44
N THR A 143 2.65 -2.06 -11.30
CA THR A 143 2.49 -3.05 -12.37
C THR A 143 1.02 -3.24 -12.75
N LEU A 144 0.10 -3.24 -11.77
CA LEU A 144 -1.34 -3.32 -12.01
C LEU A 144 -1.88 -2.07 -12.71
N PHE A 145 -1.51 -0.87 -12.23
CA PHE A 145 -1.91 0.39 -12.89
C PHE A 145 -1.39 0.48 -14.33
N LYS A 146 -0.14 0.05 -14.55
CA LYS A 146 0.42 0.00 -15.91
C LYS A 146 -0.40 -0.90 -16.84
N LYS A 147 -0.81 -2.08 -16.35
CA LYS A 147 -1.67 -2.98 -17.10
C LYS A 147 -3.04 -2.34 -17.39
N GLU A 148 -3.68 -1.75 -16.39
CA GLU A 148 -4.95 -1.05 -16.58
C GLU A 148 -4.87 0.07 -17.63
N MET A 149 -3.80 0.89 -17.59
CA MET A 149 -3.59 1.95 -18.58
C MET A 149 -3.39 1.38 -19.99
N MET A 150 -2.73 0.23 -20.11
CA MET A 150 -2.58 -0.46 -21.40
C MET A 150 -3.92 -1.03 -21.91
N ASP A 151 -4.71 -1.63 -21.02
CA ASP A 151 -6.00 -2.21 -21.37
C ASP A 151 -7.02 -1.13 -21.79
N ARG A 152 -7.02 0.05 -21.15
CA ARG A 152 -7.80 1.22 -21.59
C ARG A 152 -7.48 1.60 -23.04
N THR A 153 -6.21 1.62 -23.39
CA THR A 153 -5.77 1.92 -24.77
C THR A 153 -6.29 0.88 -25.77
N LYS A 154 -6.29 -0.41 -25.40
CA LYS A 154 -6.85 -1.48 -26.24
C LYS A 154 -8.36 -1.36 -26.43
N LEU A 155 -9.07 -0.86 -25.40
CA LEU A 155 -10.50 -0.58 -25.46
C LEU A 155 -10.84 0.68 -26.27
N GLY A 156 -9.83 1.37 -26.82
CA GLY A 156 -10.02 2.58 -27.62
C GLY A 156 -10.23 3.85 -26.80
N TRP A 157 -10.10 3.78 -25.48
CA TRP A 157 -10.26 4.95 -24.61
C TRP A 157 -9.05 5.87 -24.76
N SER A 158 -9.28 7.07 -25.27
CA SER A 158 -8.22 8.06 -25.50
C SER A 158 -8.11 9.09 -24.39
N ARG A 159 -9.25 9.46 -23.78
CA ARG A 159 -9.32 10.43 -22.69
C ARG A 159 -10.23 9.91 -21.58
N ILE A 160 -9.81 10.13 -20.35
CA ILE A 160 -10.63 9.84 -19.16
C ILE A 160 -10.69 11.13 -18.34
N ASP A 161 -11.89 11.57 -18.05
CA ASP A 161 -12.17 12.67 -17.15
C ASP A 161 -12.67 12.09 -15.83
N TRP A 162 -11.88 12.25 -14.79
CA TRP A 162 -12.23 11.90 -13.42
C TRP A 162 -12.29 13.17 -12.59
N LYS A 163 -13.36 13.37 -11.86
CA LYS A 163 -13.56 14.51 -10.98
C LYS A 163 -14.06 14.05 -9.63
N LEU A 164 -13.43 14.53 -8.57
CA LEU A 164 -13.95 14.48 -7.22
C LEU A 164 -14.90 15.67 -7.06
N VAL A 165 -16.20 15.40 -6.90
CA VAL A 165 -17.26 16.44 -6.85
C VAL A 165 -17.25 17.14 -5.50
N GLU A 166 -16.95 16.39 -4.44
CA GLU A 166 -16.81 16.88 -3.07
C GLU A 166 -15.52 16.31 -2.47
N PRO A 167 -14.86 17.00 -1.53
CA PRO A 167 -13.75 16.43 -0.78
C PRO A 167 -14.09 15.04 -0.23
N VAL A 168 -13.10 14.19 -0.08
CA VAL A 168 -13.29 12.85 0.48
C VAL A 168 -14.09 12.95 1.78
N ARG A 169 -15.31 12.43 1.78
CA ARG A 169 -16.25 12.58 2.90
C ARG A 169 -15.77 11.91 4.17
N LYS A 170 -15.22 10.72 4.03
CA LYS A 170 -14.83 9.91 5.18
C LYS A 170 -13.75 8.90 4.80
N ILE A 171 -12.73 8.83 5.64
CA ILE A 171 -11.75 7.74 5.63
C ILE A 171 -11.90 6.98 6.95
N GLU A 172 -12.30 5.73 6.85
CA GLU A 172 -12.40 4.80 7.97
C GLU A 172 -11.21 3.85 7.97
N LEU A 173 -10.48 3.80 9.06
CA LEU A 173 -9.43 2.80 9.25
C LEU A 173 -10.07 1.47 9.68
N LEU A 174 -9.97 0.46 8.83
CA LEU A 174 -10.55 -0.86 9.07
C LEU A 174 -9.56 -1.82 9.72
N GLN A 175 -8.30 -1.71 9.34
CA GLN A 175 -7.26 -2.64 9.78
C GLN A 175 -5.89 -1.97 9.75
N GLY A 176 -5.08 -2.22 10.77
CA GLY A 176 -3.66 -1.90 10.81
C GLY A 176 -2.82 -3.15 10.99
N ARG A 177 -1.72 -3.26 10.25
CA ARG A 177 -0.77 -4.38 10.33
C ARG A 177 0.65 -3.86 10.31
N VAL A 178 1.52 -4.58 11.00
CA VAL A 178 2.96 -4.29 11.03
C VAL A 178 3.69 -5.54 10.62
N MET A 179 4.69 -5.39 9.77
CA MET A 179 5.65 -6.44 9.47
C MET A 179 7.06 -5.95 9.72
N GLN A 180 7.85 -6.75 10.40
CA GLN A 180 9.28 -6.49 10.58
C GLN A 180 10.04 -7.13 9.44
N VAL A 181 10.77 -6.31 8.68
CA VAL A 181 11.56 -6.77 7.51
C VAL A 181 13.01 -7.00 7.89
N ALA A 182 13.52 -6.17 8.80
CA ALA A 182 14.88 -6.27 9.31
C ALA A 182 14.94 -5.74 10.76
N PRO A 183 16.02 -5.96 11.50
CA PRO A 183 16.22 -5.29 12.78
C PRO A 183 16.02 -3.78 12.62
N GLU A 184 15.17 -3.19 13.44
CA GLU A 184 14.82 -1.76 13.44
C GLU A 184 14.08 -1.23 12.18
N ILE A 185 13.75 -2.08 11.19
CA ILE A 185 12.98 -1.71 10.02
C ILE A 185 11.63 -2.43 10.05
N LEU A 186 10.59 -1.63 10.15
CA LEU A 186 9.21 -2.07 10.09
C LEU A 186 8.54 -1.48 8.86
N PHE A 187 7.53 -2.12 8.34
CA PHE A 187 6.54 -1.41 7.55
C PHE A 187 5.14 -1.60 8.13
N VAL A 188 4.37 -0.55 8.01
CA VAL A 188 3.00 -0.52 8.48
C VAL A 188 2.09 -0.47 7.27
N GLN A 189 1.07 -1.31 7.28
CA GLN A 189 -0.02 -1.30 6.32
C GLN A 189 -1.32 -0.91 7.00
N LEU A 190 -2.03 0.04 6.42
CA LEU A 190 -3.32 0.51 6.89
C LEU A 190 -4.37 0.28 5.80
N THR A 191 -5.36 -0.56 6.09
CA THR A 191 -6.52 -0.74 5.22
C THR A 191 -7.58 0.28 5.58
N CYS A 192 -7.97 1.08 4.60
CA CYS A 192 -8.94 2.15 4.76
C CYS A 192 -10.11 1.97 3.80
N LYS A 193 -11.32 2.26 4.29
CA LYS A 193 -12.49 2.50 3.46
C LYS A 193 -12.57 3.99 3.18
N ILE A 194 -12.59 4.36 1.90
CA ILE A 194 -12.66 5.74 1.42
C ILE A 194 -14.03 5.94 0.80
N MET A 195 -14.76 6.92 1.30
CA MET A 195 -16.06 7.31 0.77
C MET A 195 -15.94 8.64 0.05
N SER A 196 -16.28 8.65 -1.23
CA SER A 196 -16.16 9.83 -2.09
C SER A 196 -17.37 9.94 -3.03
N LYS A 197 -17.63 11.16 -3.48
CA LYS A 197 -18.59 11.43 -4.56
C LYS A 197 -17.81 11.89 -5.78
N GLN A 198 -17.90 11.12 -6.85
CA GLN A 198 -17.06 11.32 -8.02
C GLN A 198 -17.82 11.10 -9.31
N SER A 199 -17.40 11.76 -10.38
CA SER A 199 -17.84 11.48 -11.75
C SER A 199 -16.68 10.93 -12.57
N LEU A 200 -16.99 10.03 -13.49
CA LEU A 200 -16.04 9.41 -14.41
C LEU A 200 -16.65 9.37 -15.79
N ALA A 201 -15.93 9.87 -16.79
CA ALA A 201 -16.29 9.80 -18.19
C ALA A 201 -15.09 9.37 -19.02
N ALA A 202 -15.29 8.41 -19.92
CA ALA A 202 -14.26 7.95 -20.85
C ALA A 202 -14.71 8.27 -22.29
N TYR A 203 -13.76 8.76 -23.09
CA TYR A 203 -13.97 9.20 -24.46
C TYR A 203 -13.02 8.46 -25.40
N ASP A 204 -13.48 8.23 -26.62
CA ASP A 204 -12.68 7.66 -27.68
C ASP A 204 -11.78 8.72 -28.38
N LYS A 205 -11.14 8.34 -29.50
CA LYS A 205 -10.29 9.24 -30.28
C LYS A 205 -11.08 10.31 -31.04
N ALA A 206 -12.35 10.07 -31.32
CA ALA A 206 -13.25 11.03 -31.98
C ALA A 206 -13.80 12.05 -30.96
N GLY A 207 -13.61 11.80 -29.66
CA GLY A 207 -14.16 12.62 -28.60
C GLY A 207 -15.56 12.21 -28.16
N GLU A 208 -16.06 11.09 -28.67
CA GLU A 208 -17.36 10.55 -28.30
C GLU A 208 -17.31 9.87 -26.92
N LEU A 209 -18.36 10.05 -26.12
CA LEU A 209 -18.48 9.42 -24.80
C LEU A 209 -18.74 7.91 -24.98
N VAL A 210 -17.81 7.08 -24.51
CA VAL A 210 -17.89 5.62 -24.62
C VAL A 210 -18.24 4.92 -23.30
N ALA A 211 -18.01 5.59 -22.16
CA ALA A 211 -18.38 5.03 -20.86
C ALA A 211 -18.50 6.12 -19.79
N GLY A 212 -19.39 5.91 -18.82
CA GLY A 212 -19.64 6.81 -17.70
C GLY A 212 -20.44 8.05 -18.08
N SER A 213 -20.41 9.07 -17.22
CA SER A 213 -21.04 10.37 -17.42
C SER A 213 -20.20 11.48 -16.79
N PRO A 214 -19.95 12.61 -17.48
CA PRO A 214 -19.24 13.74 -16.89
C PRO A 214 -20.07 14.51 -15.84
N ASP A 215 -21.40 14.44 -15.96
CA ASP A 215 -22.35 15.25 -15.19
C ASP A 215 -23.01 14.48 -14.05
N GLU A 216 -22.98 13.15 -14.12
CA GLU A 216 -23.55 12.29 -13.08
C GLU A 216 -22.47 11.91 -12.06
N ALA A 217 -22.66 12.38 -10.83
CA ALA A 217 -21.78 12.05 -9.73
C ALA A 217 -22.37 10.91 -8.89
N ILE A 218 -21.58 9.86 -8.69
CA ILE A 218 -21.97 8.68 -7.92
C ILE A 218 -21.21 8.62 -6.59
N ASP A 219 -21.87 8.08 -5.57
CA ASP A 219 -21.24 7.77 -4.29
C ASP A 219 -20.47 6.45 -4.41
N VAL A 220 -19.17 6.51 -4.15
CA VAL A 220 -18.27 5.37 -4.27
C VAL A 220 -17.62 5.06 -2.93
N ALA A 221 -17.55 3.77 -2.59
CA ALA A 221 -16.84 3.26 -1.44
C ALA A 221 -15.71 2.34 -1.92
N GLU A 222 -14.46 2.76 -1.74
CA GLU A 222 -13.28 2.01 -2.15
C GLU A 222 -12.47 1.56 -0.93
N TYR A 223 -11.81 0.42 -1.08
CA TYR A 223 -11.00 -0.18 -0.03
C TYR A 223 -9.54 -0.19 -0.47
N TRP A 224 -8.75 0.69 0.14
CA TRP A 224 -7.36 0.90 -0.21
C TRP A 224 -6.44 0.49 0.94
N VAL A 225 -5.33 -0.14 0.60
CA VAL A 225 -4.26 -0.46 1.55
C VAL A 225 -3.10 0.48 1.31
N PHE A 226 -2.80 1.29 2.30
CA PHE A 226 -1.64 2.18 2.28
C PHE A 226 -0.50 1.57 3.08
N GLU A 227 0.72 1.82 2.62
CA GLU A 227 1.94 1.29 3.23
C GLU A 227 2.95 2.39 3.48
N ARG A 228 3.67 2.30 4.59
CA ARG A 228 4.80 3.18 4.92
C ARG A 228 5.88 2.41 5.66
N GLY A 229 7.15 2.63 5.30
CA GLY A 229 8.31 2.15 6.04
C GLY A 229 8.56 3.00 7.29
N LEU A 230 8.98 2.35 8.38
CA LEU A 230 9.39 2.97 9.63
C LEU A 230 10.75 2.40 10.05
N GLY A 231 11.69 3.24 10.42
CA GLY A 231 13.00 2.81 10.93
C GLY A 231 13.98 3.96 11.09
N LYS A 232 14.98 3.75 11.92
CA LYS A 232 16.11 4.67 12.03
C LYS A 232 17.00 4.53 10.79
N ASN A 233 17.49 5.66 10.26
CA ASN A 233 18.34 5.69 9.05
C ASN A 233 17.71 5.06 7.80
N LEU A 234 16.40 4.95 7.78
CA LEU A 234 15.67 4.49 6.62
C LEU A 234 15.68 5.57 5.54
N ILE A 235 16.21 5.23 4.37
CA ILE A 235 16.07 6.04 3.16
C ILE A 235 15.24 5.24 2.18
N ASP A 236 14.11 5.79 1.81
CA ASP A 236 13.33 5.28 0.72
C ASP A 236 13.79 5.97 -0.58
N ALA A 237 13.99 5.22 -1.66
CA ALA A 237 14.35 5.74 -2.97
C ALA A 237 13.33 6.78 -3.51
N GLN A 238 12.12 6.78 -2.99
CA GLN A 238 11.01 7.67 -3.37
C GLN A 238 10.59 8.64 -2.25
N GLY A 239 11.34 8.69 -1.12
CA GLY A 239 10.98 9.44 0.08
C GLY A 239 10.07 8.65 1.03
N ILE A 240 10.27 8.85 2.35
CA ILE A 240 9.52 8.14 3.39
C ILE A 240 8.12 8.76 3.50
N LYS A 241 7.17 8.26 2.72
CA LYS A 241 5.77 8.69 2.69
C LYS A 241 4.82 7.50 2.61
N TRP A 242 3.55 7.74 2.83
CA TRP A 242 2.53 6.74 2.56
C TRP A 242 2.41 6.50 1.05
N ARG A 243 2.25 5.24 0.67
CA ARG A 243 2.04 4.81 -0.72
C ARG A 243 0.90 3.80 -0.78
N LEU A 244 0.19 3.77 -1.89
CA LEU A 244 -0.83 2.76 -2.15
C LEU A 244 -0.16 1.40 -2.39
N ALA A 245 -0.45 0.42 -1.55
CA ALA A 245 0.02 -0.96 -1.67
C ALA A 245 -0.97 -1.88 -2.40
N ALA A 246 -2.28 -1.61 -2.29
CA ALA A 246 -3.29 -2.34 -3.03
C ALA A 246 -4.64 -1.62 -3.04
N ARG A 247 -5.45 -1.91 -4.06
CA ARG A 247 -6.90 -1.68 -4.08
C ARG A 247 -7.57 -3.04 -3.91
N LEU A 248 -8.48 -3.14 -2.94
CA LEU A 248 -9.21 -4.37 -2.68
C LEU A 248 -10.53 -4.31 -3.45
N GLY A 249 -10.78 -5.31 -4.30
CA GLY A 249 -12.11 -5.55 -4.85
C GLY A 249 -13.01 -6.01 -3.70
N VAL A 250 -14.16 -5.42 -3.58
CA VAL A 250 -15.23 -5.89 -2.68
C VAL A 250 -16.34 -6.36 -3.60
N ASP A 251 -16.33 -7.64 -3.86
CA ASP A 251 -17.42 -8.33 -4.53
C ASP A 251 -18.66 -8.39 -3.62
#